data_87ce4c4936a2ea126d6b90528bf3efd2
#
_entry.id   87ce4c4936a2ea126d6b90528bf3efd2
#
_cell.length_a   1.000
_cell.length_b   1.000
_cell.length_c   1.000
_cell.angle_alpha   90.00
_cell.angle_beta   90.00
_cell.angle_gamma   90.00
#
_symmetry.space_group_name_H-M   'P 1'
#
loop_
_entity.id
_entity.type
_entity.pdbx_description
1 polymer ?
#
loop_
_entity_poly.entity_id
_entity_poly.type
_entity_poly.pdbx_seq_one_letter_code
_entity_poly.pdbx_strand_id
1 'polypeptide(L)'
;VPESNVPESSAPPAGTIADVVRAARTEPAIVPELAAKEMIAADGTPLPLRTWLPEGKVRATIVALHGMNDYSRAFDGAAKALAWRGVATYAYDQRGFGEAPWRGLWVGRRTLAEDLATATRLVKAQHPGVPLYCLGESMGGAVVIVAVAGETGAEKPLCDGVILSAPAVWGRTTQPFLPRAALAVAVRLFPEAAMTGRGLQIKASDNVAMLRELGRDPLVIKGARVDTLYGLADLMDAALASTARLDPPTLYLYGNRDEVVPKNATRRAIGQMPRERQGGPRVAWYVNGYHLLLRDLEAGVVINDIASWIFDPGAPLPSAADGVAAMTLAAASRSP
;
A
#
# COMPACT_ATOMS: atom_id res chain seq x y z
N VAL A 1 15.14 -73.37 -12.99
CA VAL A 1 14.46 -72.03 -12.93
C VAL A 1 14.82 -71.42 -11.58
N PRO A 2 15.57 -70.31 -11.46
CA PRO A 2 15.86 -69.70 -10.15
C PRO A 2 14.74 -68.78 -9.76
N GLU A 3 14.34 -68.82 -8.50
CA GLU A 3 13.40 -67.95 -7.83
C GLU A 3 13.93 -66.54 -7.70
N SER A 4 13.07 -65.61 -8.04
CA SER A 4 13.33 -64.15 -7.93
C SER A 4 13.10 -63.69 -6.48
N ASN A 5 14.16 -63.31 -5.80
CA ASN A 5 14.09 -62.55 -4.55
C ASN A 5 13.63 -61.12 -4.82
N VAL A 6 12.44 -60.78 -4.35
CA VAL A 6 11.94 -59.41 -4.23
C VAL A 6 12.37 -58.92 -2.84
N PRO A 7 13.06 -57.76 -2.71
CA PRO A 7 13.38 -57.22 -1.39
C PRO A 7 12.11 -56.65 -0.75
N GLU A 8 11.83 -57.06 0.46
CA GLU A 8 10.81 -56.50 1.34
C GLU A 8 11.10 -54.98 1.56
N SER A 9 10.13 -54.18 1.18
CA SER A 9 10.10 -52.73 1.50
C SER A 9 9.91 -52.58 3.01
N SER A 10 10.96 -52.25 3.74
CA SER A 10 10.86 -51.83 5.13
C SER A 10 10.17 -50.46 5.22
N ALA A 11 8.92 -50.45 5.68
CA ALA A 11 8.24 -49.22 6.07
C ALA A 11 9.04 -48.52 7.18
N PRO A 12 9.17 -47.17 7.15
CA PRO A 12 9.84 -46.45 8.22
C PRO A 12 9.04 -46.62 9.54
N PRO A 13 9.72 -46.65 10.71
CA PRO A 13 9.05 -46.80 11.98
C PRO A 13 8.09 -45.60 12.19
N ALA A 14 6.86 -45.91 12.58
CA ALA A 14 5.85 -44.91 12.93
C ALA A 14 6.34 -44.08 14.12
N GLY A 15 6.85 -42.87 13.86
CA GLY A 15 7.12 -41.89 14.89
C GLY A 15 5.83 -41.55 15.62
N THR A 16 5.85 -41.46 16.92
CA THR A 16 4.70 -41.07 17.72
C THR A 16 4.30 -39.62 17.39
N ILE A 17 3.02 -39.26 17.60
CA ILE A 17 2.56 -37.86 17.49
C ILE A 17 3.46 -36.92 18.30
N ALA A 18 4.02 -37.41 19.43
CA ALA A 18 4.99 -36.67 20.23
C ALA A 18 6.31 -36.40 19.48
N ASP A 19 6.79 -37.29 18.62
CA ASP A 19 8.00 -37.11 17.81
C ASP A 19 7.76 -36.15 16.66
N VAL A 20 6.57 -36.14 16.04
CA VAL A 20 6.15 -35.18 15.04
C VAL A 20 6.02 -33.77 15.66
N VAL A 21 5.42 -33.69 16.85
CA VAL A 21 5.29 -32.41 17.59
C VAL A 21 6.65 -31.93 18.10
N ARG A 22 7.59 -32.82 18.40
CA ARG A 22 8.96 -32.46 18.80
C ARG A 22 9.81 -32.03 17.61
N ALA A 23 9.65 -32.64 16.43
CA ALA A 23 10.28 -32.19 15.19
C ALA A 23 9.77 -30.81 14.73
N ALA A 24 8.45 -30.56 14.86
CA ALA A 24 7.86 -29.23 14.58
C ALA A 24 8.33 -28.10 15.54
N ARG A 25 8.93 -28.49 16.71
CA ARG A 25 9.52 -27.53 17.67
C ARG A 25 11.00 -27.23 17.42
N THR A 26 11.63 -27.87 16.43
CA THR A 26 13.06 -27.74 16.13
C THR A 26 13.34 -27.02 14.81
N GLU A 27 12.33 -26.56 14.07
CA GLU A 27 12.59 -25.60 13.02
C GLU A 27 13.02 -24.27 13.65
N PRO A 28 14.15 -23.68 13.20
CA PRO A 28 14.57 -22.38 13.70
C PRO A 28 13.42 -21.39 13.50
N ALA A 29 13.05 -20.70 14.58
CA ALA A 29 12.02 -19.66 14.50
C ALA A 29 12.42 -18.68 13.40
N ILE A 30 11.51 -18.48 12.42
CA ILE A 30 11.72 -17.50 11.35
C ILE A 30 11.86 -16.14 12.01
N VAL A 31 13.01 -15.49 11.83
CA VAL A 31 13.27 -14.15 12.35
C VAL A 31 13.10 -13.19 11.17
N PRO A 32 12.11 -12.29 11.22
CA PRO A 32 11.98 -11.24 10.21
C PRO A 32 13.23 -10.38 10.14
N GLU A 33 13.67 -10.04 8.93
CA GLU A 33 14.93 -9.33 8.71
C GLU A 33 14.75 -8.27 7.60
N LEU A 34 15.54 -7.20 7.72
CA LEU A 34 15.67 -6.16 6.69
C LEU A 34 17.07 -6.28 6.07
N ALA A 35 17.17 -7.01 4.97
CA ALA A 35 18.40 -7.15 4.21
C ALA A 35 18.54 -6.03 3.15
N ALA A 36 19.68 -5.95 2.47
CA ALA A 36 19.97 -4.84 1.55
C ALA A 36 19.00 -4.71 0.37
N LYS A 37 18.41 -5.82 -0.11
CA LYS A 37 17.53 -5.86 -1.28
C LYS A 37 16.22 -6.61 -1.05
N GLU A 38 16.00 -7.11 0.15
CA GLU A 38 14.80 -7.86 0.49
C GLU A 38 14.44 -7.66 1.97
N MET A 39 13.18 -7.80 2.26
CA MET A 39 12.65 -7.92 3.61
C MET A 39 12.13 -9.34 3.78
N ILE A 40 12.58 -10.02 4.83
CA ILE A 40 11.99 -11.32 5.22
C ILE A 40 10.79 -11.04 6.12
N ALA A 41 9.60 -11.38 5.63
CA ALA A 41 8.35 -11.22 6.36
C ALA A 41 8.26 -12.17 7.57
N ALA A 42 7.25 -11.98 8.42
CA ALA A 42 7.06 -12.78 9.63
C ALA A 42 6.86 -14.29 9.37
N ASP A 43 6.37 -14.64 8.20
CA ASP A 43 6.19 -16.03 7.75
C ASP A 43 7.37 -16.58 6.93
N GLY A 44 8.48 -15.83 6.85
CA GLY A 44 9.68 -16.19 6.10
C GLY A 44 9.64 -15.84 4.61
N THR A 45 8.57 -15.22 4.12
CA THR A 45 8.48 -14.84 2.71
C THR A 45 9.45 -13.70 2.40
N PRO A 46 10.35 -13.85 1.40
CA PRO A 46 11.20 -12.77 0.94
C PRO A 46 10.39 -11.80 0.08
N LEU A 47 10.45 -10.52 0.40
CA LEU A 47 9.83 -9.43 -0.35
C LEU A 47 10.91 -8.50 -0.88
N PRO A 48 11.04 -8.30 -2.20
CA PRO A 48 12.03 -7.40 -2.78
C PRO A 48 11.92 -6.01 -2.20
N LEU A 49 13.04 -5.44 -1.77
CA LEU A 49 13.12 -4.16 -1.07
C LEU A 49 13.98 -3.17 -1.85
N ARG A 50 13.50 -1.94 -1.93
CA ARG A 50 14.27 -0.77 -2.37
C ARG A 50 14.41 0.20 -1.21
N THR A 51 15.61 0.75 -1.10
CA THR A 51 15.96 1.67 -0.03
C THR A 51 16.64 2.91 -0.60
N TRP A 52 16.21 4.09 -0.16
CA TRP A 52 16.84 5.36 -0.49
C TRP A 52 17.23 6.06 0.82
N LEU A 53 18.51 6.13 1.07
CA LEU A 53 19.08 6.71 2.29
C LEU A 53 19.65 8.11 1.99
N PRO A 54 19.52 9.06 2.91
CA PRO A 54 20.21 10.33 2.81
C PRO A 54 21.73 10.15 2.99
N GLU A 55 22.53 11.00 2.36
CA GLU A 55 23.98 11.01 2.54
C GLU A 55 24.41 11.41 3.96
N GLY A 56 23.54 12.15 4.68
CA GLY A 56 23.78 12.62 6.05
C GLY A 56 22.92 11.90 7.09
N LYS A 57 22.66 12.61 8.19
CA LYS A 57 21.83 12.10 9.29
C LYS A 57 20.41 11.82 8.83
N VAL A 58 19.89 10.62 9.12
CA VAL A 58 18.48 10.29 8.96
C VAL A 58 17.66 11.07 9.99
N ARG A 59 16.74 11.91 9.53
CA ARG A 59 15.88 12.77 10.35
C ARG A 59 14.47 12.23 10.48
N ALA A 60 14.03 11.47 9.49
CA ALA A 60 12.76 10.75 9.47
C ALA A 60 12.87 9.52 8.57
N THR A 61 11.98 8.56 8.75
CA THR A 61 11.89 7.34 7.93
C THR A 61 10.49 7.18 7.36
N ILE A 62 10.40 6.59 6.16
CA ILE A 62 9.14 6.23 5.51
C ILE A 62 9.17 4.75 5.14
N VAL A 63 8.10 4.02 5.45
CA VAL A 63 7.76 2.76 4.79
C VAL A 63 6.68 3.05 3.76
N ALA A 64 6.96 2.80 2.47
CA ALA A 64 6.10 3.18 1.36
C ALA A 64 5.49 1.95 0.65
N LEU A 65 4.16 1.98 0.45
CA LEU A 65 3.38 0.96 -0.22
C LEU A 65 2.82 1.46 -1.55
N HIS A 66 3.16 0.75 -2.62
CA HIS A 66 2.76 1.08 -3.99
C HIS A 66 1.28 0.75 -4.30
N GLY A 67 0.77 1.29 -5.40
CA GLY A 67 -0.56 1.02 -5.92
C GLY A 67 -0.70 -0.37 -6.55
N MET A 68 -1.94 -0.76 -6.87
CA MET A 68 -2.23 -2.01 -7.55
C MET A 68 -1.50 -2.12 -8.88
N ASN A 69 -1.01 -3.30 -9.21
CA ASN A 69 -0.29 -3.63 -10.45
C ASN A 69 1.08 -2.96 -10.61
N ASP A 70 1.50 -2.11 -9.69
CA ASP A 70 2.79 -1.44 -9.64
C ASP A 70 3.75 -2.18 -8.68
N TYR A 71 4.88 -1.61 -8.33
CA TYR A 71 5.85 -2.16 -7.41
C TYR A 71 6.71 -1.06 -6.76
N SER A 72 7.64 -1.40 -5.90
CA SER A 72 8.43 -0.47 -5.07
C SER A 72 9.14 0.65 -5.86
N ARG A 73 9.51 0.42 -7.14
CA ARG A 73 10.11 1.44 -8.02
C ARG A 73 9.22 2.67 -8.24
N ALA A 74 7.91 2.56 -7.98
CA ALA A 74 6.98 3.69 -8.06
C ALA A 74 7.46 4.92 -7.28
N PHE A 75 8.23 4.70 -6.21
CA PHE A 75 8.73 5.76 -5.34
C PHE A 75 10.10 6.30 -5.71
N ASP A 76 10.78 5.80 -6.76
CA ASP A 76 12.18 6.13 -7.07
C ASP A 76 12.45 7.64 -7.12
N GLY A 77 11.64 8.39 -7.84
CA GLY A 77 11.78 9.86 -7.93
C GLY A 77 11.50 10.58 -6.61
N ALA A 78 10.38 10.23 -5.96
CA ALA A 78 9.96 10.84 -4.72
C ALA A 78 10.94 10.53 -3.57
N ALA A 79 11.35 9.27 -3.44
CA ALA A 79 12.26 8.83 -2.40
C ALA A 79 13.65 9.45 -2.53
N LYS A 80 14.20 9.59 -3.75
CA LYS A 80 15.44 10.34 -3.98
C LYS A 80 15.33 11.80 -3.54
N ALA A 81 14.23 12.47 -3.89
CA ALA A 81 14.01 13.87 -3.48
C ALA A 81 13.83 14.02 -1.97
N LEU A 82 13.22 13.04 -1.30
CA LEU A 82 13.07 12.99 0.15
C LEU A 82 14.41 12.70 0.84
N ALA A 83 15.26 11.84 0.26
CA ALA A 83 16.59 11.56 0.79
C ALA A 83 17.47 12.83 0.87
N TRP A 84 17.42 13.72 -0.13
CA TRP A 84 18.09 15.04 -0.08
C TRP A 84 17.64 15.90 1.11
N ARG A 85 16.48 15.63 1.71
CA ARG A 85 15.94 16.33 2.88
C ARG A 85 16.18 15.58 4.20
N GLY A 86 16.93 14.48 4.17
CA GLY A 86 17.22 13.67 5.35
C GLY A 86 16.16 12.64 5.70
N VAL A 87 15.27 12.29 4.76
CA VAL A 87 14.24 11.27 4.96
C VAL A 87 14.67 9.97 4.27
N ALA A 88 14.87 8.90 5.04
CA ALA A 88 15.11 7.57 4.51
C ALA A 88 13.80 6.92 4.09
N THR A 89 13.75 6.32 2.91
CA THR A 89 12.55 5.64 2.40
C THR A 89 12.83 4.16 2.13
N TYR A 90 11.93 3.31 2.60
CA TYR A 90 11.92 1.86 2.40
C TYR A 90 10.64 1.49 1.68
N ALA A 91 10.74 0.84 0.52
CA ALA A 91 9.58 0.36 -0.22
C ALA A 91 9.82 -1.07 -0.69
N TYR A 92 8.94 -1.97 -0.32
CA TYR A 92 9.00 -3.36 -0.77
C TYR A 92 7.93 -3.64 -1.83
N ASP A 93 8.19 -4.63 -2.67
CA ASP A 93 7.17 -5.15 -3.58
C ASP A 93 6.14 -5.93 -2.76
N GLN A 94 4.91 -5.46 -2.71
CA GLN A 94 3.83 -6.14 -2.01
C GLN A 94 3.55 -7.49 -2.68
N ARG A 95 3.20 -8.50 -1.88
CA ARG A 95 2.88 -9.84 -2.38
C ARG A 95 1.86 -9.79 -3.51
N GLY A 96 2.13 -10.53 -4.56
CA GLY A 96 1.32 -10.53 -5.78
C GLY A 96 1.74 -9.49 -6.82
N PHE A 97 2.72 -8.62 -6.53
CA PHE A 97 3.15 -7.55 -7.42
C PHE A 97 4.68 -7.51 -7.58
N GLY A 98 5.16 -6.83 -8.63
CA GLY A 98 6.57 -6.68 -8.91
C GLY A 98 7.30 -8.02 -9.06
N GLU A 99 8.38 -8.20 -8.31
CA GLU A 99 9.16 -9.43 -8.19
C GLU A 99 8.77 -10.27 -6.96
N ALA A 100 7.80 -9.79 -6.14
CA ALA A 100 7.33 -10.55 -4.98
C ALA A 100 6.62 -11.85 -5.40
N PRO A 101 6.57 -12.87 -4.49
CA PRO A 101 5.85 -14.12 -4.75
C PRO A 101 4.37 -13.93 -5.08
N TRP A 102 3.80 -14.95 -5.74
CA TRP A 102 2.36 -15.04 -6.11
C TRP A 102 1.91 -13.95 -7.07
N ARG A 103 2.77 -13.52 -7.96
CA ARG A 103 2.51 -12.45 -8.92
C ARG A 103 1.15 -12.60 -9.61
N GLY A 104 0.32 -11.55 -9.55
CA GLY A 104 -1.02 -11.48 -10.11
C GLY A 104 -2.10 -12.08 -9.23
N LEU A 105 -1.77 -12.71 -8.09
CA LEU A 105 -2.72 -13.29 -7.15
C LEU A 105 -3.01 -12.34 -5.98
N TRP A 106 -4.22 -12.40 -5.46
CA TRP A 106 -4.63 -11.65 -4.28
C TRP A 106 -4.35 -12.46 -3.00
N VAL A 107 -3.49 -11.93 -2.14
CA VAL A 107 -3.07 -12.60 -0.89
C VAL A 107 -3.93 -12.23 0.32
N GLY A 108 -4.88 -11.32 0.16
CA GLY A 108 -5.75 -10.86 1.23
C GLY A 108 -5.20 -9.66 2.02
N ARG A 109 -6.13 -8.82 2.50
CA ARG A 109 -5.79 -7.57 3.21
C ARG A 109 -5.07 -7.80 4.53
N ARG A 110 -5.33 -8.93 5.20
CA ARG A 110 -4.65 -9.28 6.46
C ARG A 110 -3.16 -9.50 6.25
N THR A 111 -2.79 -10.30 5.28
CA THR A 111 -1.39 -10.58 4.94
C THR A 111 -0.63 -9.31 4.55
N LEU A 112 -1.26 -8.45 3.74
CA LEU A 112 -0.66 -7.15 3.37
C LEU A 112 -0.46 -6.24 4.59
N ALA A 113 -1.37 -6.25 5.57
CA ALA A 113 -1.25 -5.50 6.81
C ALA A 113 -0.15 -6.08 7.73
N GLU A 114 -0.02 -7.40 7.81
CA GLU A 114 1.04 -8.09 8.57
C GLU A 114 2.43 -7.79 8.01
N ASP A 115 2.57 -7.75 6.69
CA ASP A 115 3.81 -7.33 6.02
C ASP A 115 4.18 -5.89 6.36
N LEU A 116 3.21 -4.96 6.36
CA LEU A 116 3.45 -3.57 6.74
C LEU A 116 3.86 -3.45 8.22
N ALA A 117 3.19 -4.17 9.13
CA ALA A 117 3.55 -4.18 10.54
C ALA A 117 4.99 -4.68 10.75
N THR A 118 5.37 -5.74 10.03
CA THR A 118 6.73 -6.29 10.05
C THR A 118 7.74 -5.25 9.51
N ALA A 119 7.46 -4.64 8.36
CA ALA A 119 8.34 -3.64 7.76
C ALA A 119 8.58 -2.44 8.71
N THR A 120 7.52 -1.92 9.32
CA THR A 120 7.63 -0.77 10.23
C THR A 120 8.42 -1.12 11.49
N ARG A 121 8.23 -2.32 12.06
CA ARG A 121 9.00 -2.80 13.21
C ARG A 121 10.50 -2.90 12.89
N LEU A 122 10.84 -3.48 11.74
CA LEU A 122 12.23 -3.62 11.30
C LEU A 122 12.90 -2.28 11.03
N VAL A 123 12.22 -1.36 10.33
CA VAL A 123 12.74 -0.01 10.07
C VAL A 123 12.88 0.79 11.36
N LYS A 124 11.93 0.68 12.29
CA LYS A 124 12.02 1.34 13.60
C LYS A 124 13.20 0.83 14.43
N ALA A 125 13.48 -0.49 14.37
CA ALA A 125 14.63 -1.09 15.02
C ALA A 125 15.96 -0.63 14.40
N GLN A 126 16.01 -0.43 13.08
CA GLN A 126 17.21 0.08 12.39
C GLN A 126 17.46 1.58 12.66
N HIS A 127 16.40 2.35 12.97
CA HIS A 127 16.47 3.79 13.21
C HIS A 127 15.85 4.17 14.57
N PRO A 128 16.47 3.77 15.71
CA PRO A 128 15.91 4.05 17.03
C PRO A 128 15.84 5.56 17.28
N GLY A 129 14.67 6.02 17.78
CA GLY A 129 14.46 7.42 18.09
C GLY A 129 14.15 8.32 16.88
N VAL A 130 14.18 7.78 15.65
CA VAL A 130 13.81 8.52 14.44
C VAL A 130 12.31 8.36 14.17
N PRO A 131 11.56 9.44 13.86
CA PRO A 131 10.16 9.35 13.47
C PRO A 131 9.97 8.47 12.24
N LEU A 132 8.91 7.63 12.24
CA LEU A 132 8.56 6.74 11.16
C LEU A 132 7.17 7.05 10.64
N TYR A 133 7.03 7.15 9.32
CA TYR A 133 5.79 7.40 8.62
C TYR A 133 5.42 6.23 7.71
N CYS A 134 4.13 5.89 7.63
CA CYS A 134 3.61 4.99 6.60
C CYS A 134 3.09 5.82 5.43
N LEU A 135 3.66 5.65 4.24
CA LEU A 135 3.16 6.25 3.01
C LEU A 135 2.47 5.19 2.16
N GLY A 136 1.25 5.45 1.69
CA GLY A 136 0.56 4.55 0.77
C GLY A 136 -0.03 5.29 -0.42
N GLU A 137 0.29 4.81 -1.64
CA GLU A 137 -0.32 5.28 -2.88
C GLU A 137 -1.45 4.34 -3.29
N SER A 138 -2.64 4.85 -3.59
CA SER A 138 -3.77 4.09 -4.13
C SER A 138 -4.10 2.85 -3.27
N MET A 139 -3.95 1.61 -3.80
CA MET A 139 -4.11 0.36 -3.06
C MET A 139 -3.23 0.34 -1.80
N GLY A 140 -1.96 0.76 -1.90
CA GLY A 140 -1.06 0.86 -0.75
C GLY A 140 -1.61 1.79 0.34
N GLY A 141 -2.29 2.88 -0.04
CA GLY A 141 -3.00 3.76 0.90
C GLY A 141 -4.16 3.05 1.61
N ALA A 142 -4.91 2.21 0.90
CA ALA A 142 -5.96 1.40 1.51
C ALA A 142 -5.39 0.37 2.49
N VAL A 143 -4.25 -0.28 2.16
CA VAL A 143 -3.54 -1.19 3.07
C VAL A 143 -3.08 -0.46 4.34
N VAL A 144 -2.47 0.72 4.20
CA VAL A 144 -2.07 1.55 5.35
C VAL A 144 -3.27 1.86 6.25
N ILE A 145 -4.40 2.28 5.67
CA ILE A 145 -5.62 2.60 6.43
C ILE A 145 -6.10 1.40 7.25
N VAL A 146 -6.28 0.22 6.64
CA VAL A 146 -6.81 -0.96 7.35
C VAL A 146 -5.84 -1.49 8.39
N ALA A 147 -4.53 -1.44 8.12
CA ALA A 147 -3.50 -1.89 9.05
C ALA A 147 -3.42 -0.98 10.29
N VAL A 148 -3.30 0.34 10.09
CA VAL A 148 -3.19 1.33 11.19
C VAL A 148 -4.48 1.39 12.02
N ALA A 149 -5.64 1.27 11.38
CA ALA A 149 -6.93 1.20 12.08
C ALA A 149 -7.15 -0.12 12.84
N GLY A 150 -6.28 -1.13 12.65
CA GLY A 150 -6.43 -2.44 13.29
C GLY A 150 -7.63 -3.25 12.77
N GLU A 151 -8.09 -2.98 11.54
CA GLU A 151 -9.29 -3.64 10.96
C GLU A 151 -9.07 -5.12 10.74
N THR A 152 -7.87 -5.51 10.37
CA THR A 152 -7.53 -6.90 10.01
C THR A 152 -7.32 -7.83 11.19
N GLY A 153 -7.25 -7.31 12.43
CA GLY A 153 -6.82 -8.03 13.62
C GLY A 153 -5.34 -8.44 13.62
N ALA A 154 -4.55 -7.96 12.64
CA ALA A 154 -3.11 -8.05 12.64
C ALA A 154 -2.48 -7.07 13.64
N GLU A 155 -1.20 -7.26 13.97
CA GLU A 155 -0.43 -6.25 14.71
C GLU A 155 -0.46 -4.92 13.96
N LYS A 156 -0.65 -3.81 14.69
CA LYS A 156 -0.64 -2.48 14.07
C LYS A 156 0.78 -2.06 13.69
N PRO A 157 0.95 -1.38 12.55
CA PRO A 157 2.22 -0.78 12.19
C PRO A 157 2.71 0.22 13.22
N LEU A 158 4.01 0.24 13.48
CA LEU A 158 4.65 1.25 14.32
C LEU A 158 4.91 2.50 13.48
N CYS A 159 4.01 3.48 13.53
CA CYS A 159 4.20 4.74 12.81
C CYS A 159 3.80 5.95 13.64
N ASP A 160 4.54 7.05 13.46
CA ASP A 160 4.32 8.34 14.12
C ASP A 160 3.37 9.23 13.27
N GLY A 161 3.12 8.86 12.02
CA GLY A 161 2.18 9.53 11.12
C GLY A 161 1.89 8.72 9.85
N VAL A 162 0.85 9.12 9.14
CA VAL A 162 0.37 8.45 7.92
C VAL A 162 0.29 9.46 6.76
N ILE A 163 0.76 9.05 5.58
CA ILE A 163 0.70 9.82 4.34
C ILE A 163 -0.08 9.01 3.31
N LEU A 164 -1.22 9.52 2.89
CA LEU A 164 -2.13 8.86 1.96
C LEU A 164 -2.15 9.61 0.63
N SER A 165 -1.58 9.04 -0.41
CA SER A 165 -1.61 9.59 -1.77
C SER A 165 -2.72 8.94 -2.57
N ALA A 166 -3.80 9.67 -2.83
CA ALA A 166 -4.97 9.21 -3.57
C ALA A 166 -5.40 7.78 -3.16
N PRO A 167 -5.61 7.49 -1.85
CA PRO A 167 -5.85 6.13 -1.38
C PRO A 167 -7.09 5.50 -2.00
N ALA A 168 -7.06 4.19 -2.23
CA ALA A 168 -8.15 3.45 -2.82
C ALA A 168 -9.30 3.25 -1.82
N VAL A 169 -10.16 4.26 -1.70
CA VAL A 169 -11.32 4.30 -0.79
C VAL A 169 -12.66 4.28 -1.54
N TRP A 170 -12.66 3.86 -2.81
CA TRP A 170 -13.86 3.75 -3.61
C TRP A 170 -14.64 2.47 -3.29
N GLY A 171 -15.14 2.39 -2.05
CA GLY A 171 -15.92 1.25 -1.58
C GLY A 171 -17.25 1.07 -2.35
N ARG A 172 -17.79 -0.16 -2.31
CA ARG A 172 -19.02 -0.57 -3.03
C ARG A 172 -20.24 0.28 -2.68
N THR A 173 -20.28 0.89 -1.50
CA THR A 173 -21.37 1.80 -1.08
C THR A 173 -21.40 3.11 -1.90
N THR A 174 -20.31 3.44 -2.59
CA THR A 174 -20.18 4.63 -3.44
C THR A 174 -20.06 4.28 -4.92
N GLN A 175 -20.05 2.99 -5.27
CA GLN A 175 -19.97 2.50 -6.66
C GLN A 175 -21.36 2.34 -7.27
N PRO A 176 -21.50 2.50 -8.61
CA PRO A 176 -22.70 2.15 -9.32
C PRO A 176 -23.07 0.67 -9.14
N PHE A 177 -24.37 0.36 -9.13
CA PHE A 177 -24.85 -1.02 -8.89
C PHE A 177 -24.40 -2.02 -9.96
N LEU A 178 -24.49 -1.67 -11.24
CA LEU A 178 -24.23 -2.60 -12.35
C LEU A 178 -22.78 -3.12 -12.39
N PRO A 179 -21.71 -2.29 -12.36
CA PRO A 179 -20.33 -2.79 -12.31
C PRO A 179 -20.07 -3.66 -11.09
N ARG A 180 -20.62 -3.31 -9.93
CA ARG A 180 -20.51 -4.07 -8.69
C ARG A 180 -21.15 -5.45 -8.81
N ALA A 181 -22.38 -5.54 -9.34
CA ALA A 181 -23.08 -6.79 -9.57
C ALA A 181 -22.34 -7.66 -10.61
N ALA A 182 -21.85 -7.05 -11.69
CA ALA A 182 -21.06 -7.74 -12.72
C ALA A 182 -19.79 -8.35 -12.14
N LEU A 183 -19.03 -7.63 -11.30
CA LEU A 183 -17.84 -8.16 -10.64
C LEU A 183 -18.19 -9.31 -9.68
N ALA A 184 -19.29 -9.20 -8.92
CA ALA A 184 -19.75 -10.25 -8.01
C ALA A 184 -20.17 -11.55 -8.72
N VAL A 185 -20.68 -11.46 -9.93
CA VAL A 185 -20.97 -12.61 -10.78
C VAL A 185 -19.69 -13.15 -11.43
N ALA A 186 -18.87 -12.26 -11.99
CA ALA A 186 -17.66 -12.63 -12.70
C ALA A 186 -16.67 -13.39 -11.82
N VAL A 187 -16.52 -13.01 -10.54
CA VAL A 187 -15.61 -13.71 -9.61
C VAL A 187 -16.06 -15.15 -9.32
N ARG A 188 -17.34 -15.45 -9.44
CA ARG A 188 -17.86 -16.82 -9.26
C ARG A 188 -17.72 -17.70 -10.50
N LEU A 189 -17.83 -17.10 -11.68
CA LEU A 189 -17.83 -17.81 -12.95
C LEU A 189 -16.43 -17.87 -13.61
N PHE A 190 -15.65 -16.80 -13.48
CA PHE A 190 -14.37 -16.63 -14.18
C PHE A 190 -13.32 -15.95 -13.29
N PRO A 191 -13.00 -16.50 -12.08
CA PRO A 191 -12.11 -15.84 -11.11
C PRO A 191 -10.72 -15.53 -11.69
N GLU A 192 -10.21 -16.39 -12.55
CA GLU A 192 -8.87 -16.28 -13.13
C GLU A 192 -8.80 -15.43 -14.40
N ALA A 193 -9.95 -15.03 -14.95
CA ALA A 193 -9.97 -14.23 -16.15
C ALA A 193 -9.24 -12.90 -15.92
N ALA A 194 -8.35 -12.53 -16.83
CA ALA A 194 -7.61 -11.28 -16.76
C ALA A 194 -8.41 -10.15 -17.41
N MET A 195 -8.66 -9.10 -16.66
CA MET A 195 -9.25 -7.86 -17.15
C MET A 195 -8.15 -6.83 -17.38
N THR A 196 -8.10 -6.26 -18.56
CA THR A 196 -7.17 -5.19 -18.90
C THR A 196 -7.91 -3.85 -18.92
N GLY A 197 -7.22 -2.78 -18.54
CA GLY A 197 -7.75 -1.42 -18.68
C GLY A 197 -7.75 -0.89 -20.13
N ARG A 198 -7.46 -1.74 -21.14
CA ARG A 198 -7.46 -1.34 -22.54
C ARG A 198 -8.85 -0.87 -22.96
N GLY A 199 -8.91 0.34 -23.53
CA GLY A 199 -10.18 0.96 -23.94
C GLY A 199 -10.82 1.85 -22.86
N LEU A 200 -10.39 1.79 -21.61
CA LEU A 200 -10.76 2.79 -20.62
C LEU A 200 -9.87 4.02 -20.84
N GLN A 201 -10.47 5.15 -21.19
CA GLN A 201 -9.76 6.43 -21.38
C GLN A 201 -9.47 7.11 -20.03
N ILE A 202 -8.97 6.36 -19.06
CA ILE A 202 -8.64 6.87 -17.71
C ILE A 202 -7.23 7.43 -17.73
N LYS A 203 -7.09 8.70 -17.40
CA LYS A 203 -5.81 9.39 -17.30
C LYS A 203 -5.30 9.37 -15.86
N ALA A 204 -4.35 8.49 -15.57
CA ALA A 204 -3.78 8.35 -14.24
C ALA A 204 -2.74 9.42 -13.89
N SER A 205 -2.13 10.09 -14.90
CA SER A 205 -1.10 11.13 -14.74
C SER A 205 -1.03 12.03 -15.96
N ASP A 206 -0.51 13.24 -15.83
CA ASP A 206 -0.14 14.12 -16.94
C ASP A 206 1.27 13.83 -17.48
N ASN A 207 2.08 13.05 -16.78
CA ASN A 207 3.42 12.65 -17.18
C ASN A 207 3.37 11.50 -18.19
N VAL A 208 3.17 11.85 -19.47
CA VAL A 208 3.04 10.88 -20.56
C VAL A 208 4.32 10.04 -20.76
N ALA A 209 5.49 10.60 -20.49
CA ALA A 209 6.76 9.87 -20.59
C ALA A 209 6.79 8.73 -19.56
N MET A 210 6.49 9.02 -18.31
CA MET A 210 6.38 8.03 -17.23
C MET A 210 5.32 6.97 -17.53
N LEU A 211 4.12 7.36 -18.02
CA LEU A 211 3.07 6.40 -18.38
C LEU A 211 3.51 5.44 -19.51
N ARG A 212 4.32 5.91 -20.48
CA ARG A 212 4.91 5.04 -21.52
C ARG A 212 5.93 4.07 -20.93
N GLU A 213 6.75 4.51 -19.98
CA GLU A 213 7.69 3.63 -19.27
C GLU A 213 6.93 2.55 -18.48
N LEU A 214 5.91 2.91 -17.70
CA LEU A 214 5.04 1.94 -17.02
C LEU A 214 4.41 0.95 -18.00
N GLY A 215 4.00 1.43 -19.18
CA GLY A 215 3.44 0.58 -20.22
C GLY A 215 4.43 -0.47 -20.76
N ARG A 216 5.74 -0.20 -20.72
CA ARG A 216 6.81 -1.08 -21.20
C ARG A 216 7.45 -1.92 -20.11
N ASP A 217 7.32 -1.52 -18.86
CA ASP A 217 7.94 -2.21 -17.72
C ASP A 217 7.30 -3.60 -17.53
N PRO A 218 8.08 -4.70 -17.61
CA PRO A 218 7.57 -6.06 -17.48
C PRO A 218 7.11 -6.38 -16.05
N LEU A 219 7.59 -5.67 -15.04
CA LEU A 219 7.19 -5.88 -13.65
C LEU A 219 5.83 -5.23 -13.32
N VAL A 220 5.40 -4.24 -14.09
CA VAL A 220 4.05 -3.68 -13.99
C VAL A 220 3.04 -4.64 -14.63
N ILE A 221 2.02 -5.04 -13.89
CA ILE A 221 0.99 -5.97 -14.34
C ILE A 221 0.01 -5.22 -15.27
N LYS A 222 -0.21 -5.73 -16.48
CA LYS A 222 -1.05 -5.06 -17.49
C LYS A 222 -2.51 -5.52 -17.50
N GLY A 223 -2.81 -6.58 -16.76
CA GLY A 223 -4.16 -7.11 -16.63
C GLY A 223 -4.31 -7.75 -15.26
N ALA A 224 -5.35 -7.38 -14.54
CA ALA A 224 -5.64 -7.93 -13.23
C ALA A 224 -6.67 -9.07 -13.35
N ARG A 225 -6.48 -10.14 -12.59
CA ARG A 225 -7.45 -11.23 -12.45
C ARG A 225 -8.73 -10.70 -11.81
N VAL A 226 -9.84 -11.30 -12.14
CA VAL A 226 -11.16 -10.94 -11.57
C VAL A 226 -11.18 -11.15 -10.06
N ASP A 227 -10.59 -12.24 -9.54
CA ASP A 227 -10.48 -12.50 -8.10
C ASP A 227 -9.62 -11.45 -7.38
N THR A 228 -8.53 -10.98 -8.02
CA THR A 228 -7.67 -9.90 -7.49
C THR A 228 -8.42 -8.56 -7.47
N LEU A 229 -9.21 -8.25 -8.50
CA LEU A 229 -10.07 -7.06 -8.52
C LEU A 229 -11.17 -7.12 -7.46
N TYR A 230 -11.72 -8.30 -7.21
CA TYR A 230 -12.71 -8.50 -6.16
C TYR A 230 -12.08 -8.29 -4.78
N GLY A 231 -10.89 -8.85 -4.54
CA GLY A 231 -10.12 -8.63 -3.32
C GLY A 231 -9.74 -7.17 -3.08
N LEU A 232 -9.39 -6.44 -4.15
CA LEU A 232 -9.18 -4.98 -4.07
C LEU A 232 -10.48 -4.26 -3.67
N ALA A 233 -11.64 -4.66 -4.21
CA ALA A 233 -12.92 -4.07 -3.85
C ALA A 233 -13.24 -4.31 -2.34
N ASP A 234 -12.95 -5.50 -1.82
CA ASP A 234 -13.06 -5.80 -0.37
C ASP A 234 -12.12 -4.93 0.47
N LEU A 235 -10.89 -4.71 0.01
CA LEU A 235 -9.94 -3.82 0.66
C LEU A 235 -10.45 -2.36 0.66
N MET A 236 -10.98 -1.89 -0.46
CA MET A 236 -11.54 -0.52 -0.56
C MET A 236 -12.73 -0.30 0.37
N ASP A 237 -13.61 -1.29 0.51
CA ASP A 237 -14.72 -1.24 1.47
C ASP A 237 -14.21 -1.14 2.92
N ALA A 238 -13.26 -2.01 3.27
CA ALA A 238 -12.66 -2.03 4.60
C ALA A 238 -11.89 -0.73 4.89
N ALA A 239 -11.14 -0.21 3.92
CA ALA A 239 -10.41 1.05 4.05
C ALA A 239 -11.36 2.22 4.30
N LEU A 240 -12.42 2.37 3.48
CA LEU A 240 -13.41 3.42 3.66
C LEU A 240 -14.08 3.35 5.05
N ALA A 241 -14.47 2.16 5.49
CA ALA A 241 -15.09 1.96 6.81
C ALA A 241 -14.11 2.23 7.98
N SER A 242 -12.80 2.13 7.71
CA SER A 242 -11.75 2.26 8.73
C SER A 242 -11.21 3.68 8.89
N THR A 243 -11.52 4.60 7.98
CA THR A 243 -11.00 5.99 8.04
C THR A 243 -11.35 6.71 9.35
N ALA A 244 -12.50 6.41 9.95
CA ALA A 244 -12.91 6.97 11.25
C ALA A 244 -12.03 6.51 12.44
N ARG A 245 -11.21 5.47 12.26
CA ARG A 245 -10.35 4.89 13.29
C ARG A 245 -8.85 5.17 13.07
N LEU A 246 -8.51 6.08 12.16
CA LEU A 246 -7.12 6.50 11.97
C LEU A 246 -6.67 7.35 13.15
N ASP A 247 -5.79 6.78 13.98
CA ASP A 247 -5.29 7.43 15.20
C ASP A 247 -4.08 8.37 14.95
N PRO A 248 -3.07 8.02 14.11
CA PRO A 248 -1.91 8.89 13.92
C PRO A 248 -2.26 10.16 13.14
N PRO A 249 -1.46 11.23 13.30
CA PRO A 249 -1.50 12.39 12.39
C PRO A 249 -1.48 11.92 10.94
N THR A 250 -2.39 12.45 10.13
CA THR A 250 -2.56 12.00 8.74
C THR A 250 -2.47 13.16 7.77
N LEU A 251 -1.60 13.01 6.76
CA LEU A 251 -1.56 13.85 5.57
C LEU A 251 -2.29 13.12 4.42
N TYR A 252 -3.39 13.70 3.95
CA TYR A 252 -4.19 13.16 2.86
C TYR A 252 -4.01 13.99 1.59
N LEU A 253 -3.43 13.41 0.56
CA LEU A 253 -3.11 14.06 -0.71
C LEU A 253 -4.11 13.61 -1.78
N TYR A 254 -4.68 14.54 -2.53
CA TYR A 254 -5.64 14.22 -3.59
C TYR A 254 -5.50 15.15 -4.79
N GLY A 255 -5.52 14.58 -5.99
CA GLY A 255 -5.49 15.30 -7.25
C GLY A 255 -6.91 15.63 -7.74
N ASN A 256 -7.18 16.89 -8.06
CA ASN A 256 -8.51 17.29 -8.56
C ASN A 256 -8.87 16.66 -9.90
N ARG A 257 -7.87 16.20 -10.66
CA ARG A 257 -8.02 15.51 -11.96
C ARG A 257 -7.88 13.99 -11.84
N ASP A 258 -7.98 13.44 -10.63
CA ASP A 258 -7.98 12.00 -10.43
C ASP A 258 -9.24 11.37 -11.05
N GLU A 259 -9.02 10.50 -12.04
CA GLU A 259 -10.06 9.73 -12.74
C GLU A 259 -10.14 8.28 -12.26
N VAL A 260 -9.25 7.86 -11.35
CA VAL A 260 -9.19 6.49 -10.80
C VAL A 260 -10.00 6.38 -9.53
N VAL A 261 -9.79 7.30 -8.57
CA VAL A 261 -10.56 7.38 -7.33
C VAL A 261 -11.49 8.58 -7.38
N PRO A 262 -12.81 8.39 -7.44
CA PRO A 262 -13.76 9.50 -7.58
C PRO A 262 -13.75 10.46 -6.39
N LYS A 263 -13.96 11.75 -6.64
CA LYS A 263 -14.01 12.82 -5.65
C LYS A 263 -15.02 12.57 -4.51
N ASN A 264 -16.17 11.97 -4.83
CA ASN A 264 -17.20 11.66 -3.83
C ASN A 264 -16.73 10.61 -2.82
N ALA A 265 -16.01 9.58 -3.26
CA ALA A 265 -15.42 8.57 -2.38
C ALA A 265 -14.35 9.20 -1.47
N THR A 266 -13.46 10.01 -2.03
CA THR A 266 -12.44 10.77 -1.29
C THR A 266 -13.07 11.72 -0.26
N ARG A 267 -14.07 12.52 -0.64
CA ARG A 267 -14.77 13.41 0.29
C ARG A 267 -15.43 12.66 1.44
N ARG A 268 -16.03 11.50 1.14
CA ARG A 268 -16.63 10.63 2.16
C ARG A 268 -15.57 10.12 3.13
N ALA A 269 -14.44 9.62 2.62
CA ALA A 269 -13.34 9.15 3.46
C ALA A 269 -12.81 10.26 4.38
N ILE A 270 -12.50 11.45 3.83
CA ILE A 270 -12.04 12.61 4.60
C ILE A 270 -13.08 13.05 5.64
N GLY A 271 -14.36 13.04 5.28
CA GLY A 271 -15.46 13.42 6.18
C GLY A 271 -15.64 12.50 7.39
N GLN A 272 -15.17 11.26 7.31
CA GLN A 272 -15.20 10.27 8.37
C GLN A 272 -13.97 10.33 9.31
N MET A 273 -12.87 10.97 8.88
CA MET A 273 -11.64 11.03 9.68
C MET A 273 -11.83 11.81 10.97
N PRO A 274 -11.15 11.42 12.09
CA PRO A 274 -11.22 12.11 13.36
C PRO A 274 -10.75 13.57 13.24
N ARG A 275 -11.59 14.53 13.68
CA ARG A 275 -11.30 15.98 13.61
C ARG A 275 -10.85 16.57 14.96
N GLU A 276 -11.11 15.85 16.05
CA GLU A 276 -11.01 16.40 17.42
C GLU A 276 -9.60 16.28 18.03
N ARG A 277 -8.65 15.63 17.37
CA ARG A 277 -7.28 15.53 17.86
C ARG A 277 -6.44 16.72 17.38
N GLN A 278 -5.50 17.17 18.22
CA GLN A 278 -4.49 18.18 17.84
C GLN A 278 -3.87 17.79 16.48
N GLY A 279 -4.19 18.57 15.45
CA GLY A 279 -3.73 18.34 14.09
C GLY A 279 -4.60 17.41 13.26
N GLY A 280 -5.90 17.31 13.38
CA GLY A 280 -6.80 16.50 12.52
C GLY A 280 -6.24 16.18 11.11
N PRO A 281 -6.85 15.45 10.22
CA PRO A 281 -6.23 15.12 8.95
C PRO A 281 -5.86 16.41 8.19
N ARG A 282 -4.57 16.61 7.90
CA ARG A 282 -4.14 17.64 6.96
C ARG A 282 -4.49 17.14 5.57
N VAL A 283 -5.39 17.83 4.89
CA VAL A 283 -5.79 17.47 3.53
C VAL A 283 -5.14 18.44 2.56
N ALA A 284 -4.48 17.92 1.53
CA ALA A 284 -3.92 18.69 0.42
C ALA A 284 -4.67 18.35 -0.87
N TRP A 285 -5.23 19.37 -1.53
CA TRP A 285 -6.01 19.23 -2.76
C TRP A 285 -5.31 19.95 -3.92
N TYR A 286 -4.69 19.15 -4.80
CA TYR A 286 -3.90 19.66 -5.92
C TYR A 286 -4.78 19.87 -7.15
N VAL A 287 -4.97 21.13 -7.57
CA VAL A 287 -5.88 21.50 -8.67
C VAL A 287 -5.51 20.82 -9.99
N ASN A 288 -4.20 20.72 -10.29
CA ASN A 288 -3.68 20.08 -11.49
C ASN A 288 -3.32 18.60 -11.32
N GLY A 289 -3.30 18.10 -10.08
CA GLY A 289 -2.88 16.74 -9.75
C GLY A 289 -3.83 15.68 -10.31
N TYR A 290 -3.25 14.56 -10.73
CA TYR A 290 -3.93 13.34 -11.14
C TYR A 290 -3.84 12.28 -10.05
N HIS A 291 -4.01 11.00 -10.42
CA HIS A 291 -3.96 9.89 -9.48
C HIS A 291 -2.54 9.61 -8.96
N LEU A 292 -1.55 9.62 -9.87
CA LEU A 292 -0.16 9.32 -9.56
C LEU A 292 0.62 10.58 -9.13
N LEU A 293 0.15 11.26 -8.08
CA LEU A 293 0.64 12.56 -7.61
C LEU A 293 2.17 12.61 -7.42
N LEU A 294 2.79 11.52 -6.98
CA LEU A 294 4.23 11.43 -6.73
C LEU A 294 5.04 11.28 -8.03
N ARG A 295 4.37 11.17 -9.17
CA ARG A 295 4.97 10.95 -10.50
C ARG A 295 4.40 11.88 -11.58
N ASP A 296 3.45 12.75 -11.24
CA ASP A 296 2.94 13.81 -12.11
C ASP A 296 4.05 14.79 -12.49
N LEU A 297 3.81 15.64 -13.49
CA LEU A 297 4.78 16.68 -13.87
C LEU A 297 5.07 17.65 -12.72
N GLU A 298 4.09 17.92 -11.85
CA GLU A 298 4.22 18.74 -10.64
C GLU A 298 4.54 17.93 -9.38
N ALA A 299 5.02 16.70 -9.48
CA ALA A 299 5.34 15.84 -8.33
C ALA A 299 6.27 16.51 -7.30
N GLY A 300 7.18 17.38 -7.76
CA GLY A 300 8.08 18.14 -6.89
C GLY A 300 7.35 19.00 -5.84
N VAL A 301 6.18 19.55 -6.20
CA VAL A 301 5.33 20.33 -5.28
C VAL A 301 4.77 19.44 -4.19
N VAL A 302 4.23 18.28 -4.58
CA VAL A 302 3.66 17.29 -3.65
C VAL A 302 4.73 16.74 -2.69
N ILE A 303 5.90 16.41 -3.22
CA ILE A 303 7.04 15.88 -2.43
C ILE A 303 7.55 16.94 -1.44
N ASN A 304 7.55 18.22 -1.82
CA ASN A 304 7.93 19.31 -0.94
C ASN A 304 6.91 19.48 0.21
N ASP A 305 5.62 19.35 -0.05
CA ASP A 305 4.58 19.39 0.97
C ASP A 305 4.70 18.20 1.94
N ILE A 306 4.97 16.99 1.43
CA ILE A 306 5.23 15.81 2.27
C ILE A 306 6.41 16.07 3.19
N ALA A 307 7.54 16.54 2.68
CA ALA A 307 8.73 16.82 3.48
C ALA A 307 8.46 17.91 4.54
N SER A 308 7.76 18.98 4.16
CA SER A 308 7.39 20.05 5.09
C SER A 308 6.52 19.52 6.22
N TRP A 309 5.49 18.72 5.90
CA TRP A 309 4.59 18.15 6.89
C TRP A 309 5.28 17.15 7.82
N ILE A 310 6.23 16.35 7.33
CA ILE A 310 7.03 15.42 8.16
C ILE A 310 7.79 16.19 9.25
N PHE A 311 8.35 17.35 8.94
CA PHE A 311 9.17 18.11 9.88
C PHE A 311 8.38 19.12 10.71
N ASP A 312 7.24 19.58 10.22
CA ASP A 312 6.33 20.48 10.93
C ASP A 312 4.86 20.23 10.53
N PRO A 313 4.22 19.24 11.14
CA PRO A 313 2.81 18.93 10.83
C PRO A 313 1.83 20.07 11.13
N GLY A 314 2.23 21.04 11.95
CA GLY A 314 1.42 22.20 12.33
C GLY A 314 1.43 23.31 11.31
N ALA A 315 2.50 23.44 10.52
CA ALA A 315 2.63 24.51 9.54
C ALA A 315 1.72 24.33 8.32
N PRO A 316 1.28 25.44 7.68
CA PRO A 316 0.64 25.37 6.37
C PRO A 316 1.55 24.71 5.34
N LEU A 317 0.97 24.01 4.37
CA LEU A 317 1.75 23.40 3.29
C LEU A 317 2.34 24.49 2.35
N PRO A 318 3.59 24.36 1.90
CA PRO A 318 4.23 25.32 1.01
C PRO A 318 3.46 25.62 -0.28
N SER A 319 2.73 24.64 -0.80
CA SER A 319 1.89 24.79 -1.99
C SER A 319 0.56 25.49 -1.72
N ALA A 320 0.17 25.71 -0.45
CA ALA A 320 -1.16 26.12 -0.02
C ALA A 320 -2.29 25.15 -0.46
N ALA A 321 -1.99 23.91 -0.83
CA ALA A 321 -2.98 22.90 -1.23
C ALA A 321 -3.94 22.53 -0.10
N ASP A 322 -3.57 22.73 1.17
CA ASP A 322 -4.45 22.59 2.33
C ASP A 322 -5.49 23.72 2.40
N GLY A 323 -5.16 24.94 2.01
CA GLY A 323 -6.13 26.03 1.84
C GLY A 323 -7.15 25.74 0.73
N VAL A 324 -6.68 25.19 -0.41
CA VAL A 324 -7.56 24.74 -1.50
C VAL A 324 -8.50 23.64 -1.03
N ALA A 325 -7.99 22.66 -0.25
CA ALA A 325 -8.81 21.60 0.32
C ALA A 325 -9.92 22.14 1.21
N ALA A 326 -9.61 23.07 2.10
CA ALA A 326 -10.60 23.68 3.00
C ALA A 326 -11.75 24.34 2.22
N MET A 327 -11.45 25.11 1.17
CA MET A 327 -12.46 25.73 0.30
C MET A 327 -13.28 24.69 -0.47
N THR A 328 -12.63 23.66 -1.03
CA THR A 328 -13.29 22.62 -1.85
C THR A 328 -14.23 21.75 -1.01
N LEU A 329 -13.85 21.41 0.20
CA LEU A 329 -14.66 20.60 1.12
C LEU A 329 -15.83 21.42 1.68
N ALA A 330 -15.62 22.71 2.02
CA ALA A 330 -16.67 23.59 2.48
C ALA A 330 -17.72 23.88 1.40
N ALA A 331 -17.32 24.03 0.13
CA ALA A 331 -18.26 24.19 -0.98
C ALA A 331 -19.14 22.95 -1.19
N ALA A 332 -18.57 21.75 -1.05
CA ALA A 332 -19.30 20.50 -1.21
C ALA A 332 -20.34 20.25 -0.10
N SER A 333 -20.11 20.74 1.12
CA SER A 333 -21.06 20.62 2.24
C SER A 333 -22.27 21.55 2.13
N ARG A 334 -22.23 22.54 1.23
CA ARG A 334 -23.30 23.53 0.98
C ARG A 334 -24.17 23.18 -0.24
N SER A 335 -23.76 22.20 -1.02
CA SER A 335 -24.58 21.71 -2.15
C SER A 335 -25.56 20.67 -1.62
N PRO A 336 -26.90 20.84 -1.86
CA PRO A 336 -27.94 19.98 -1.35
C PRO A 336 -27.89 18.55 -1.91
#